data_d2e612a7cfa97dd45eabbd6121359638
#
_entry.id   d2e612a7cfa97dd45eabbd6121359638
#
_cell.length_a   1.000
_cell.length_b   1.000
_cell.length_c   1.000
_cell.angle_alpha   90.00
_cell.angle_beta   90.00
_cell.angle_gamma   90.00
#
_symmetry.space_group_name_H-M   'P 1'
#
loop_
_entity.id
_entity.type
_entity.pdbx_description
1 polymer ?
#
loop_
_entity_poly.entity_id
_entity_poly.type
_entity_poly.pdbx_seq_one_letter_code
_entity_poly.pdbx_strand_id
1 'polypeptide(L)'
;LRGSEERSDRSIFLFGFVMGGAYEYICSAVGELLFGVIFWDYSGFKFNLGGRVNLLYCFFWGIAAVVWIRYGYPFVAKLMANLKKHILPWMTVVLTVFMAVNMGLSALALARYDARTSGIAPANQLDVFLDEHFDNARMERVYPNAKKTG
;
A
#
# COMPACT_ATOMS: atom_id res chain seq x y z
N LEU A 1 -27.47 9.67 -23.80
CA LEU A 1 -26.87 9.75 -22.47
C LEU A 1 -25.93 10.96 -22.43
N ARG A 2 -26.39 12.01 -21.83
CA ARG A 2 -25.87 13.38 -21.87
C ARG A 2 -24.78 13.52 -20.79
N GLY A 3 -23.56 13.90 -21.20
CA GLY A 3 -22.66 14.69 -20.39
C GLY A 3 -22.12 14.02 -19.14
N SER A 4 -21.06 13.24 -19.27
CA SER A 4 -20.06 13.23 -18.19
C SER A 4 -19.47 14.64 -18.14
N GLU A 5 -19.91 15.46 -17.21
CA GLU A 5 -19.21 16.71 -16.88
C GLU A 5 -17.77 16.31 -16.59
N GLU A 6 -16.86 16.72 -17.47
CA GLU A 6 -15.43 16.52 -17.21
C GLU A 6 -15.10 17.26 -15.91
N ARG A 7 -14.89 16.49 -14.86
CA ARG A 7 -14.49 17.06 -13.56
C ARG A 7 -13.24 17.90 -13.79
N SER A 8 -13.25 19.12 -13.26
CA SER A 8 -12.09 20.02 -13.38
C SER A 8 -10.88 19.37 -12.69
N ASP A 9 -9.68 19.63 -13.20
CA ASP A 9 -8.44 19.13 -12.59
C ASP A 9 -8.31 19.54 -11.12
N ARG A 10 -8.84 20.72 -10.76
CA ARG A 10 -8.91 21.17 -9.36
C ARG A 10 -9.74 20.21 -8.49
N SER A 11 -10.91 19.79 -8.98
CA SER A 11 -11.77 18.86 -8.23
C SER A 11 -11.12 17.48 -8.09
N ILE A 12 -10.47 16.98 -9.15
CA ILE A 12 -9.73 15.72 -9.12
C ILE A 12 -8.56 15.82 -8.14
N PHE A 13 -7.80 16.91 -8.21
CA PHE A 13 -6.69 17.17 -7.30
C PHE A 13 -7.13 17.20 -5.84
N LEU A 14 -8.14 18.00 -5.51
CA LEU A 14 -8.64 18.12 -4.14
C LEU A 14 -9.17 16.79 -3.61
N PHE A 15 -9.88 16.05 -4.45
CA PHE A 15 -10.34 14.71 -4.09
C PHE A 15 -9.17 13.76 -3.82
N GLY A 16 -8.17 13.71 -4.71
CA GLY A 16 -6.98 12.88 -4.54
C GLY A 16 -6.16 13.28 -3.31
N PHE A 17 -6.02 14.58 -3.05
CA PHE A 17 -5.36 15.13 -1.87
C PHE A 17 -6.00 14.63 -0.57
N VAL A 18 -7.33 14.79 -0.44
CA VAL A 18 -8.07 14.40 0.77
C VAL A 18 -8.13 12.88 0.90
N MET A 19 -8.49 12.18 -0.17
CA MET A 19 -8.65 10.72 -0.14
C MET A 19 -7.32 10.00 0.02
N GLY A 20 -6.24 10.51 -0.58
CA GLY A 20 -4.90 9.96 -0.40
C GLY A 20 -4.43 10.06 1.04
N GLY A 21 -4.59 11.25 1.66
CA GLY A 21 -4.26 11.44 3.07
C GLY A 21 -5.12 10.59 4.01
N ALA A 22 -6.43 10.48 3.76
CA ALA A 22 -7.31 9.61 4.52
C ALA A 22 -6.91 8.13 4.39
N TYR A 23 -6.57 7.70 3.19
CA TYR A 23 -6.10 6.33 2.92
C TYR A 23 -4.78 6.04 3.66
N GLU A 24 -3.80 6.94 3.61
CA GLU A 24 -2.55 6.79 4.38
C GLU A 24 -2.82 6.65 5.88
N TYR A 25 -3.69 7.51 6.42
CA TYR A 25 -4.04 7.44 7.84
C TYR A 25 -4.67 6.10 8.21
N ILE A 26 -5.67 5.66 7.44
CA ILE A 26 -6.37 4.39 7.68
C ILE A 26 -5.39 3.21 7.57
N CYS A 27 -4.56 3.17 6.51
CA CYS A 27 -3.58 2.10 6.34
C CYS A 27 -2.57 2.05 7.49
N SER A 28 -2.09 3.20 7.95
CA SER A 28 -1.18 3.27 9.10
C SER A 28 -1.86 2.79 10.38
N ALA A 29 -3.10 3.24 10.65
CA ALA A 29 -3.85 2.85 11.85
C ALA A 29 -4.21 1.36 11.85
N VAL A 30 -4.66 0.82 10.72
CA VAL A 30 -4.98 -0.61 10.56
C VAL A 30 -3.72 -1.47 10.65
N GLY A 31 -2.61 -1.03 10.04
CA GLY A 31 -1.33 -1.72 10.12
C GLY A 31 -0.83 -1.85 11.57
N GLU A 32 -0.91 -0.75 12.32
CA GLU A 32 -0.57 -0.76 13.74
C GLU A 32 -1.50 -1.67 14.57
N LEU A 33 -2.81 -1.58 14.33
CA LEU A 33 -3.80 -2.39 15.05
C LEU A 33 -3.62 -3.90 14.79
N LEU A 34 -3.35 -4.29 13.54
CA LEU A 34 -3.29 -5.70 13.15
C LEU A 34 -1.91 -6.32 13.34
N PHE A 35 -0.84 -5.54 13.16
CA PHE A 35 0.53 -6.06 13.13
C PHE A 35 1.44 -5.46 14.20
N GLY A 36 0.96 -4.48 14.98
CA GLY A 36 1.80 -3.78 15.97
C GLY A 36 2.95 -2.98 15.34
N VAL A 37 2.88 -2.69 14.04
CA VAL A 37 3.95 -2.05 13.27
C VAL A 37 3.42 -0.84 12.51
N ILE A 38 4.16 0.27 12.57
CA ILE A 38 3.94 1.44 11.72
C ILE A 38 4.90 1.32 10.54
N PHE A 39 4.37 1.26 9.31
CA PHE A 39 5.16 1.07 8.09
C PHE A 39 5.96 2.30 7.67
N TRP A 40 5.51 3.50 8.08
CA TRP A 40 6.19 4.79 7.84
C TRP A 40 5.90 5.74 8.98
N ASP A 41 6.82 6.67 9.23
CA ASP A 41 6.69 7.67 10.28
C ASP A 41 7.13 9.05 9.75
N TYR A 42 6.16 9.95 9.68
CA TYR A 42 6.37 11.35 9.27
C TYR A 42 6.54 12.31 10.44
N SER A 43 6.70 11.83 11.69
CA SER A 43 6.81 12.70 12.88
C SER A 43 7.99 13.68 12.80
N GLY A 44 9.05 13.33 12.06
CA GLY A 44 10.18 14.21 11.78
C GLY A 44 9.93 15.30 10.72
N PHE A 45 8.79 15.25 10.01
CA PHE A 45 8.44 16.23 8.98
C PHE A 45 7.51 17.29 9.53
N LYS A 46 7.64 18.54 9.01
CA LYS A 46 6.67 19.59 9.29
C LYS A 46 5.31 19.26 8.65
N PHE A 47 4.23 19.75 9.24
CA PHE A 47 2.85 19.55 8.73
C PHE A 47 2.44 18.06 8.64
N ASN A 48 2.85 17.25 9.60
CA ASN A 48 2.34 15.89 9.75
C ASN A 48 1.12 15.85 10.69
N LEU A 49 0.27 14.84 10.50
CA LEU A 49 -0.85 14.52 11.36
C LEU A 49 -0.55 13.22 12.12
N GLY A 50 -0.09 13.36 13.37
CA GLY A 50 0.23 12.22 14.22
C GLY A 50 1.31 11.27 13.66
N GLY A 51 2.24 11.78 12.84
CA GLY A 51 3.27 10.99 12.16
C GLY A 51 2.75 10.07 11.04
N ARG A 52 1.42 9.95 10.86
CA ARG A 52 0.80 8.99 9.93
C ARG A 52 0.59 9.55 8.54
N VAL A 53 0.33 10.86 8.44
CA VAL A 53 0.08 11.57 7.18
C VAL A 53 0.90 12.84 7.16
N ASN A 54 1.38 13.23 5.99
CA ASN A 54 2.08 14.49 5.79
C ASN A 54 1.44 15.28 4.64
N LEU A 55 1.29 16.59 4.83
CA LEU A 55 0.66 17.48 3.86
C LEU A 55 1.33 17.47 2.48
N LEU A 56 2.67 17.33 2.45
CA LEU A 56 3.42 17.23 1.20
C LEU A 56 3.02 15.98 0.41
N TYR A 57 2.87 14.83 1.08
CA TYR A 57 2.45 13.60 0.43
C TYR A 57 0.98 13.65 -0.01
N CYS A 58 0.10 14.30 0.76
CA CYS A 58 -1.26 14.59 0.29
C CYS A 58 -1.25 15.39 -1.02
N PHE A 59 -0.34 16.36 -1.16
CA PHE A 59 -0.18 17.11 -2.40
C PHE A 59 0.24 16.22 -3.57
N PHE A 60 1.18 15.29 -3.36
CA PHE A 60 1.55 14.31 -4.38
C PHE A 60 0.40 13.37 -4.73
N TRP A 61 -0.44 12.96 -3.78
CA TRP A 61 -1.65 12.20 -4.06
C TRP A 61 -2.63 12.95 -4.96
N GLY A 62 -2.78 14.26 -4.74
CA GLY A 62 -3.57 15.13 -5.60
C GLY A 62 -3.04 15.15 -7.04
N ILE A 63 -1.73 15.32 -7.23
CA ILE A 63 -1.08 15.27 -8.55
C ILE A 63 -1.26 13.88 -9.18
N ALA A 64 -1.00 12.82 -8.42
CA ALA A 64 -1.14 11.45 -8.91
C ALA A 64 -2.57 11.15 -9.38
N ALA A 65 -3.59 11.66 -8.67
CA ALA A 65 -4.98 11.51 -9.08
C ALA A 65 -5.27 12.19 -10.43
N VAL A 66 -4.76 13.41 -10.65
CA VAL A 66 -4.93 14.11 -11.94
C VAL A 66 -4.24 13.34 -13.05
N VAL A 67 -2.98 12.95 -12.84
CA VAL A 67 -2.20 12.18 -13.84
C VAL A 67 -2.88 10.85 -14.14
N TRP A 68 -3.37 10.16 -13.13
CA TRP A 68 -4.06 8.89 -13.31
C TRP A 68 -5.35 9.05 -14.12
N ILE A 69 -6.22 9.99 -13.74
CA ILE A 69 -7.51 10.18 -14.41
C ILE A 69 -7.34 10.68 -15.86
N ARG A 70 -6.36 11.57 -16.11
CA ARG A 70 -6.16 12.15 -17.43
C ARG A 70 -5.39 11.26 -18.40
N TYR A 71 -4.43 10.48 -17.88
CA TYR A 71 -3.52 9.71 -18.72
C TYR A 71 -3.51 8.22 -18.39
N GLY A 72 -3.37 7.86 -17.11
CA GLY A 72 -3.23 6.47 -16.70
C GLY A 72 -4.47 5.64 -16.98
N TYR A 73 -5.62 6.08 -16.53
CA TYR A 73 -6.89 5.38 -16.72
C TYR A 73 -7.26 5.22 -18.21
N PRO A 74 -7.23 6.27 -19.06
CA PRO A 74 -7.53 6.11 -20.49
C PRO A 74 -6.54 5.18 -21.19
N PHE A 75 -5.26 5.22 -20.84
CA PHE A 75 -4.25 4.32 -21.38
C PHE A 75 -4.56 2.86 -21.04
N VAL A 76 -4.81 2.56 -19.77
CA VAL A 76 -5.15 1.21 -19.32
C VAL A 76 -6.49 0.75 -19.93
N ALA A 77 -7.49 1.62 -19.96
CA ALA A 77 -8.79 1.30 -20.58
C ALA A 77 -8.65 0.94 -22.07
N LYS A 78 -7.83 1.70 -22.80
CA LYS A 78 -7.53 1.39 -24.22
C LYS A 78 -6.79 0.05 -24.37
N LEU A 79 -5.83 -0.22 -23.50
CA LEU A 79 -5.11 -1.50 -23.50
C LEU A 79 -6.07 -2.67 -23.22
N MET A 80 -6.94 -2.53 -22.22
CA MET A 80 -7.92 -3.55 -21.87
C MET A 80 -8.98 -3.77 -22.95
N ALA A 81 -9.38 -2.70 -23.66
CA ALA A 81 -10.35 -2.81 -24.77
C ALA A 81 -9.83 -3.68 -25.93
N ASN A 82 -8.52 -3.79 -26.10
CA ASN A 82 -7.88 -4.63 -27.11
C ASN A 82 -7.72 -6.09 -26.67
N LEU A 83 -7.94 -6.39 -25.38
CA LEU A 83 -7.86 -7.76 -24.88
C LEU A 83 -9.14 -8.54 -25.19
N LYS A 84 -8.99 -9.83 -25.50
CA LYS A 84 -10.15 -10.71 -25.70
C LYS A 84 -10.98 -10.80 -24.41
N LYS A 85 -12.29 -10.64 -24.53
CA LYS A 85 -13.23 -10.60 -23.40
C LYS A 85 -13.12 -11.79 -22.42
N HIS A 86 -12.71 -12.96 -22.92
CA HIS A 86 -12.56 -14.15 -22.06
C HIS A 86 -11.24 -14.18 -21.26
N ILE A 87 -10.24 -13.36 -21.64
CA ILE A 87 -8.96 -13.28 -20.92
C ILE A 87 -9.08 -12.37 -19.69
N LEU A 88 -9.87 -11.31 -19.77
CA LEU A 88 -10.02 -10.31 -18.70
C LEU A 88 -10.43 -10.91 -17.34
N PRO A 89 -11.46 -11.78 -17.26
CA PRO A 89 -11.82 -12.39 -15.97
C PRO A 89 -10.68 -13.22 -15.37
N TRP A 90 -9.98 -13.99 -16.18
CA TRP A 90 -8.85 -14.80 -15.74
C TRP A 90 -7.68 -13.95 -15.24
N MET A 91 -7.36 -12.88 -15.94
CA MET A 91 -6.36 -11.92 -15.50
C MET A 91 -6.73 -11.32 -14.16
N THR A 92 -7.99 -10.94 -13.97
CA THR A 92 -8.47 -10.39 -12.70
C THR A 92 -8.30 -11.40 -11.57
N VAL A 93 -8.71 -12.65 -11.78
CA VAL A 93 -8.54 -13.71 -10.77
C VAL A 93 -7.07 -13.94 -10.44
N VAL A 94 -6.22 -14.09 -11.45
CA VAL A 94 -4.78 -14.32 -11.26
C VAL A 94 -4.13 -13.16 -10.50
N LEU A 95 -4.42 -11.92 -10.88
CA LEU A 95 -3.87 -10.74 -10.20
C LEU A 95 -4.41 -10.61 -8.77
N THR A 96 -5.69 -10.91 -8.55
CA THR A 96 -6.28 -10.87 -7.20
C THR A 96 -5.63 -11.92 -6.29
N VAL A 97 -5.48 -13.16 -6.77
CA VAL A 97 -4.81 -14.22 -6.01
C VAL A 97 -3.34 -13.85 -5.75
N PHE A 98 -2.64 -13.36 -6.76
CA PHE A 98 -1.26 -12.91 -6.62
C PHE A 98 -1.13 -11.81 -5.56
N MET A 99 -1.99 -10.81 -5.58
CA MET A 99 -2.00 -9.75 -4.57
C MET A 99 -2.34 -10.27 -3.18
N ALA A 100 -3.34 -11.13 -3.05
CA ALA A 100 -3.72 -11.73 -1.77
C ALA A 100 -2.56 -12.55 -1.16
N VAL A 101 -1.88 -13.37 -1.97
CA VAL A 101 -0.71 -14.14 -1.54
C VAL A 101 0.43 -13.23 -1.12
N ASN A 102 0.74 -12.17 -1.90
CA ASN A 102 1.78 -11.21 -1.53
C ASN A 102 1.46 -10.48 -0.23
N MET A 103 0.23 -10.02 -0.05
CA MET A 103 -0.19 -9.36 1.19
C MET A 103 -0.09 -10.31 2.39
N GLY A 104 -0.58 -11.55 2.24
CA GLY A 104 -0.49 -12.57 3.29
C GLY A 104 0.95 -12.90 3.66
N LEU A 105 1.80 -13.12 2.65
CA LEU A 105 3.21 -13.42 2.88
C LEU A 105 3.96 -12.25 3.54
N SER A 106 3.67 -11.02 3.10
CA SER A 106 4.25 -9.82 3.72
C SER A 106 3.83 -9.66 5.18
N ALA A 107 2.55 -9.91 5.49
CA ALA A 107 2.04 -9.87 6.86
C ALA A 107 2.70 -10.93 7.75
N LEU A 108 2.81 -12.17 7.26
CA LEU A 108 3.49 -13.27 7.97
C LEU A 108 4.98 -12.98 8.19
N ALA A 109 5.68 -12.47 7.16
CA ALA A 109 7.09 -12.09 7.27
C ALA A 109 7.30 -10.97 8.29
N LEU A 110 6.42 -9.97 8.33
CA LEU A 110 6.48 -8.90 9.32
C LEU A 110 6.21 -9.42 10.74
N ALA A 111 5.17 -10.21 10.93
CA ALA A 111 4.86 -10.82 12.22
C ALA A 111 6.02 -11.69 12.72
N ARG A 112 6.63 -12.48 11.82
CA ARG A 112 7.80 -13.29 12.16
C ARG A 112 9.03 -12.46 12.47
N TYR A 113 9.28 -11.39 11.70
CA TYR A 113 10.35 -10.43 11.97
C TYR A 113 10.20 -9.80 13.37
N ASP A 114 8.99 -9.41 13.75
CA ASP A 114 8.69 -8.89 15.07
C ASP A 114 8.93 -9.93 16.18
N ALA A 115 8.41 -11.14 16.04
CA ALA A 115 8.63 -12.24 16.97
C ALA A 115 10.14 -12.55 17.16
N ARG A 116 10.88 -12.67 16.05
CA ARG A 116 12.32 -12.93 16.06
C ARG A 116 13.13 -11.84 16.73
N THR A 117 12.82 -10.57 16.46
CA THR A 117 13.51 -9.44 17.12
C THR A 117 13.13 -9.29 18.59
N SER A 118 12.01 -9.87 19.00
CA SER A 118 11.60 -10.01 20.42
C SER A 118 12.19 -11.26 21.10
N GLY A 119 13.06 -12.03 20.41
CA GLY A 119 13.72 -13.21 20.96
C GLY A 119 12.87 -14.48 20.95
N ILE A 120 11.73 -14.50 20.24
CA ILE A 120 10.86 -15.67 20.14
C ILE A 120 11.42 -16.64 19.09
N ALA A 121 11.75 -17.86 19.53
CA ALA A 121 12.24 -18.92 18.65
C ALA A 121 11.14 -19.36 17.65
N PRO A 122 11.53 -19.95 16.47
CA PRO A 122 10.57 -20.50 15.52
C PRO A 122 9.79 -21.66 16.16
N ALA A 123 8.46 -21.61 16.06
CA ALA A 123 7.57 -22.60 16.65
C ALA A 123 7.17 -23.71 15.66
N ASN A 124 7.29 -23.46 14.36
CA ASN A 124 6.85 -24.36 13.31
C ASN A 124 7.70 -24.22 12.02
N GLN A 125 7.44 -25.08 11.04
CA GLN A 125 8.18 -25.07 9.77
C GLN A 125 7.98 -23.79 8.95
N LEU A 126 6.81 -23.14 9.08
CA LEU A 126 6.57 -21.86 8.43
C LEU A 126 7.47 -20.76 9.01
N ASP A 127 7.64 -20.74 10.32
CA ASP A 127 8.54 -19.78 10.98
C ASP A 127 9.99 -19.97 10.52
N VAL A 128 10.43 -21.23 10.41
CA VAL A 128 11.77 -21.57 9.88
C VAL A 128 11.91 -21.09 8.44
N PHE A 129 10.94 -21.38 7.58
CA PHE A 129 10.92 -20.90 6.19
C PHE A 129 11.01 -19.37 6.11
N LEU A 130 10.23 -18.68 6.97
CA LEU A 130 10.23 -17.21 7.02
C LEU A 130 11.57 -16.67 7.52
N ASP A 131 12.22 -17.32 8.48
CA ASP A 131 13.53 -16.93 9.00
C ASP A 131 14.63 -17.09 7.94
N GLU A 132 14.57 -18.13 7.11
CA GLU A 132 15.53 -18.37 6.04
C GLU A 132 15.37 -17.43 4.84
N HIS A 133 14.11 -17.12 4.46
CA HIS A 133 13.83 -16.35 3.24
C HIS A 133 13.58 -14.87 3.47
N PHE A 134 13.19 -14.49 4.69
CA PHE A 134 12.89 -13.11 5.12
C PHE A 134 13.67 -12.76 6.38
N ASP A 135 15.01 -12.89 6.30
CA ASP A 135 15.92 -12.54 7.39
C ASP A 135 15.84 -11.05 7.78
N ASN A 136 16.47 -10.69 8.90
CA ASN A 136 16.44 -9.33 9.42
C ASN A 136 16.99 -8.32 8.41
N ALA A 137 18.10 -8.66 7.73
CA ALA A 137 18.73 -7.77 6.77
C ALA A 137 17.82 -7.48 5.56
N ARG A 138 17.07 -8.48 5.10
CA ARG A 138 16.07 -8.33 4.04
C ARG A 138 14.89 -7.49 4.53
N MET A 139 14.38 -7.77 5.73
CA MET A 139 13.25 -7.03 6.30
C MET A 139 13.58 -5.56 6.52
N GLU A 140 14.74 -5.23 7.07
CA GLU A 140 15.22 -3.86 7.25
C GLU A 140 15.41 -3.12 5.92
N ARG A 141 15.80 -3.83 4.86
CA ARG A 141 15.93 -3.25 3.51
C ARG A 141 14.58 -2.96 2.87
N VAL A 142 13.60 -3.87 3.05
CA VAL A 142 12.25 -3.73 2.46
C VAL A 142 11.39 -2.75 3.24
N TYR A 143 11.55 -2.72 4.56
CA TYR A 143 10.78 -1.88 5.49
C TYR A 143 11.69 -0.99 6.35
N PRO A 144 12.50 -0.11 5.75
CA PRO A 144 13.52 0.66 6.48
C PRO A 144 12.93 1.63 7.52
N ASN A 145 11.66 2.00 7.35
CA ASN A 145 10.95 2.94 8.21
C ASN A 145 9.89 2.28 9.09
N ALA A 146 9.83 0.93 9.10
CA ALA A 146 8.90 0.24 9.99
C ALA A 146 9.36 0.41 11.43
N LYS A 147 8.46 0.91 12.29
CA LYS A 147 8.69 1.07 13.73
C LYS A 147 7.77 0.15 14.49
N LYS A 148 8.30 -0.47 15.53
CA LYS A 148 7.49 -1.19 16.51
C LYS A 148 6.73 -0.20 17.35
N THR A 149 5.47 -0.46 17.56
CA THR A 149 4.66 0.17 18.61
C THR A 149 4.78 -0.71 19.84
N GLY A 150 5.75 -0.37 20.69
CA GLY A 150 5.90 -0.99 22.01
C GLY A 150 4.91 -0.45 22.99
#